data_a8a34a398c90ccb3748de24a5baa3d62
#
_entry.id   a8a34a398c90ccb3748de24a5baa3d62
#
_cell.length_a   1.000
_cell.length_b   1.000
_cell.length_c   1.000
_cell.angle_alpha   90.00
_cell.angle_beta   90.00
_cell.angle_gamma   90.00
#
_symmetry.space_group_name_H-M   'P 1'
#
loop_
_entity.id
_entity.type
_entity.pdbx_description
1 polymer ?
#
loop_
_entity_poly.entity_id
_entity_poly.type
_entity_poly.pdbx_seq_one_letter_code
_entity_poly.pdbx_strand_id
1 'polypeptide(L)'
;MTPAELSRAVLSTVRRAVAADELRVAVPDRISVQRPPRPGCGDYATNVALQLAGAAGRPPREVAEVLRKRLAAEPGIAQVVIAGPGFLNITLEAAAYGDVVRMVLERGAAYGHSDALAGTYANPVHDGEPRAAVTAEVLTRLLRVCGAQVTPAAHVPPTAEPVRPRPAGATRRELCELLGEDAARWALLRPPADDAPALDAAALLSQRAANPLFRVRYAHARSRALLRNAHDLGIEPSSDASDGTFHHPAETDLLGLIADYPRVIETAARHRAPDRVARHLERLADAFLRFHDECPPLPRGDEKPLAAHRVRLSLAEATGTVLAGGLALLGISAPEHL
;
A
#
# COMPACT_ATOMS: atom_id res chain seq x y z
N MET A 1 -13.20 3.04 3.17
CA MET A 1 -12.69 2.39 4.42
C MET A 1 -11.34 1.75 4.15
N THR A 2 -10.30 2.14 4.87
CA THR A 2 -8.94 1.59 4.76
C THR A 2 -8.78 0.30 5.59
N PRO A 3 -7.75 -0.53 5.32
CA PRO A 3 -7.45 -1.71 6.14
C PRO A 3 -7.23 -1.39 7.63
N ALA A 4 -6.67 -0.22 7.94
CA ALA A 4 -6.47 0.23 9.32
C ALA A 4 -7.81 0.56 10.02
N GLU A 5 -8.73 1.18 9.31
CA GLU A 5 -10.09 1.44 9.81
C GLU A 5 -10.87 0.15 9.99
N LEU A 6 -10.77 -0.78 9.03
CA LEU A 6 -11.40 -2.09 9.12
C LEU A 6 -10.83 -2.90 10.30
N SER A 7 -9.51 -2.90 10.51
CA SER A 7 -8.90 -3.53 11.69
C SER A 7 -9.43 -2.95 13.00
N ARG A 8 -9.62 -1.63 13.08
CA ARG A 8 -10.21 -0.95 14.24
C ARG A 8 -11.69 -1.33 14.42
N ALA A 9 -12.46 -1.41 13.33
CA ALA A 9 -13.86 -1.83 13.36
C ALA A 9 -13.99 -3.27 13.85
N VAL A 10 -13.15 -4.19 13.37
CA VAL A 10 -13.11 -5.58 13.85
C VAL A 10 -12.74 -5.65 15.33
N LEU A 11 -11.73 -4.88 15.77
CA LEU A 11 -11.33 -4.81 17.18
C LEU A 11 -12.45 -4.25 18.07
N SER A 12 -13.12 -3.18 17.63
CA SER A 12 -14.28 -2.61 18.31
C SER A 12 -15.42 -3.62 18.42
N THR A 13 -15.66 -4.38 17.36
CA THR A 13 -16.66 -5.46 17.34
C THR A 13 -16.34 -6.56 18.35
N VAL A 14 -15.08 -6.97 18.48
CA VAL A 14 -14.64 -7.93 19.51
C VAL A 14 -14.90 -7.35 20.90
N ARG A 15 -14.51 -6.09 21.16
CA ARG A 15 -14.76 -5.43 22.46
C ARG A 15 -16.24 -5.39 22.82
N ARG A 16 -17.12 -5.08 21.87
CA ARG A 16 -18.58 -5.06 22.10
C ARG A 16 -19.14 -6.45 22.31
N ALA A 17 -18.63 -7.50 21.64
CA ALA A 17 -19.05 -8.87 21.89
C ALA A 17 -18.64 -9.37 23.29
N VAL A 18 -17.46 -8.96 23.77
CA VAL A 18 -17.00 -9.24 25.14
C VAL A 18 -17.85 -8.47 26.17
N ALA A 19 -18.10 -7.18 25.95
CA ALA A 19 -18.91 -6.37 26.83
C ALA A 19 -20.37 -6.86 26.94
N ALA A 20 -20.89 -7.49 25.89
CA ALA A 20 -22.22 -8.11 25.85
C ALA A 20 -22.25 -9.57 26.39
N ASP A 21 -21.16 -10.06 26.97
CA ASP A 21 -20.99 -11.47 27.45
C ASP A 21 -21.26 -12.55 26.38
N GLU A 22 -21.19 -12.18 25.10
CA GLU A 22 -21.32 -13.14 23.98
C GLU A 22 -20.02 -13.90 23.73
N LEU A 23 -18.87 -13.27 24.08
CA LEU A 23 -17.53 -13.87 24.04
C LEU A 23 -16.81 -13.61 25.36
N ARG A 24 -16.30 -14.64 25.99
CA ARG A 24 -15.52 -14.56 27.24
C ARG A 24 -14.04 -14.74 26.94
N VAL A 25 -13.41 -13.70 26.42
CA VAL A 25 -11.99 -13.71 26.01
C VAL A 25 -11.30 -12.40 26.38
N ALA A 26 -9.99 -12.45 26.53
CA ALA A 26 -9.19 -11.23 26.55
C ALA A 26 -9.25 -10.58 25.15
N VAL A 27 -9.50 -9.27 25.11
CA VAL A 27 -9.48 -8.52 23.85
C VAL A 27 -8.04 -8.43 23.36
N PRO A 28 -7.75 -8.83 22.12
CA PRO A 28 -6.40 -8.72 21.59
C PRO A 28 -6.01 -7.25 21.39
N ASP A 29 -4.72 -6.94 21.57
CA ASP A 29 -4.20 -5.58 21.35
C ASP A 29 -4.33 -5.15 19.88
N ARG A 30 -4.19 -6.10 18.95
CA ARG A 30 -4.20 -5.87 17.51
C ARG A 30 -4.92 -6.99 16.77
N ILE A 31 -5.61 -6.61 15.70
CA ILE A 31 -6.23 -7.54 14.77
C ILE A 31 -5.68 -7.26 13.37
N SER A 32 -5.31 -8.32 12.65
CA SER A 32 -4.87 -8.21 11.27
C SER A 32 -6.02 -8.49 10.32
N VAL A 33 -6.19 -7.62 9.34
CA VAL A 33 -6.99 -7.88 8.14
C VAL A 33 -6.06 -7.93 6.94
N GLN A 34 -6.32 -8.82 6.01
CA GLN A 34 -5.49 -9.06 4.83
C GLN A 34 -6.38 -9.26 3.61
N ARG A 35 -5.86 -9.01 2.41
CA ARG A 35 -6.58 -9.40 1.21
C ARG A 35 -6.66 -10.91 1.11
N PRO A 36 -7.84 -11.47 0.74
CA PRO A 36 -7.96 -12.91 0.53
C PRO A 36 -7.01 -13.38 -0.57
N PRO A 37 -6.44 -14.59 -0.45
CA PRO A 37 -5.53 -15.12 -1.48
C PRO A 37 -6.23 -15.48 -2.79
N ARG A 38 -7.56 -15.59 -2.78
CA ARG A 38 -8.39 -15.92 -3.96
C ARG A 38 -9.28 -14.75 -4.32
N PRO A 39 -9.29 -14.31 -5.59
CA PRO A 39 -10.24 -13.31 -6.08
C PRO A 39 -11.70 -13.77 -5.85
N GLY A 40 -12.60 -12.82 -5.63
CA GLY A 40 -14.03 -13.10 -5.42
C GLY A 40 -14.41 -13.58 -4.02
N CYS A 41 -13.46 -13.65 -3.09
CA CYS A 41 -13.71 -14.01 -1.70
C CYS A 41 -13.87 -12.81 -0.77
N GLY A 42 -14.42 -11.69 -1.26
CA GLY A 42 -14.47 -10.41 -0.54
C GLY A 42 -13.20 -9.57 -0.73
N ASP A 43 -13.19 -8.37 -0.16
CA ASP A 43 -12.08 -7.41 -0.29
C ASP A 43 -10.99 -7.68 0.75
N TYR A 44 -11.40 -8.07 1.95
CA TYR A 44 -10.52 -8.38 3.08
C TYR A 44 -10.94 -9.66 3.81
N ALA A 45 -9.98 -10.28 4.49
CA ALA A 45 -10.20 -11.43 5.35
C ALA A 45 -9.49 -11.24 6.69
N THR A 46 -10.07 -11.80 7.76
CA THR A 46 -9.44 -11.86 9.08
C THR A 46 -9.58 -13.25 9.67
N ASN A 47 -8.57 -13.66 10.43
CA ASN A 47 -8.55 -14.92 11.19
C ASN A 47 -8.85 -14.71 12.68
N VAL A 48 -9.41 -13.56 13.06
CA VAL A 48 -9.64 -13.19 14.46
C VAL A 48 -10.45 -14.24 15.23
N ALA A 49 -11.47 -14.85 14.60
CA ALA A 49 -12.28 -15.88 15.23
C ALA A 49 -11.47 -17.15 15.53
N LEU A 50 -10.53 -17.53 14.67
CA LEU A 50 -9.59 -18.63 14.90
C LEU A 50 -8.66 -18.32 16.08
N GLN A 51 -8.16 -17.09 16.18
CA GLN A 51 -7.28 -16.65 17.27
C GLN A 51 -7.99 -16.66 18.62
N LEU A 52 -9.28 -16.29 18.66
CA LEU A 52 -10.06 -16.18 19.88
C LEU A 52 -10.69 -17.51 20.34
N ALA A 53 -10.85 -18.48 19.45
CA ALA A 53 -11.60 -19.73 19.69
C ALA A 53 -11.07 -20.52 20.88
N GLY A 54 -9.74 -20.67 21.00
CA GLY A 54 -9.13 -21.40 22.12
C GLY A 54 -9.43 -20.75 23.47
N ALA A 55 -9.26 -19.44 23.58
CA ALA A 55 -9.54 -18.69 24.79
C ALA A 55 -11.05 -18.63 25.11
N ALA A 56 -11.91 -18.64 24.08
CA ALA A 56 -13.36 -18.66 24.24
C ALA A 56 -13.91 -20.05 24.64
N GLY A 57 -13.11 -21.11 24.53
CA GLY A 57 -13.56 -22.49 24.73
C GLY A 57 -14.68 -22.91 23.74
N ARG A 58 -14.73 -22.29 22.54
CA ARG A 58 -15.76 -22.47 21.53
C ARG A 58 -15.16 -22.80 20.17
N PRO A 59 -15.85 -23.56 19.31
CA PRO A 59 -15.44 -23.78 17.93
C PRO A 59 -15.23 -22.45 17.20
N PRO A 60 -14.17 -22.32 16.38
CA PRO A 60 -13.88 -21.07 15.67
C PRO A 60 -15.05 -20.56 14.82
N ARG A 61 -15.84 -21.46 14.27
CA ARG A 61 -17.01 -21.13 13.46
C ARG A 61 -18.13 -20.47 14.26
N GLU A 62 -18.30 -20.85 15.52
CA GLU A 62 -19.28 -20.20 16.42
C GLU A 62 -18.82 -18.79 16.81
N VAL A 63 -17.53 -18.64 17.11
CA VAL A 63 -16.93 -17.30 17.37
C VAL A 63 -17.06 -16.42 16.13
N ALA A 64 -16.82 -16.98 14.94
CA ALA A 64 -16.98 -16.28 13.67
C ALA A 64 -18.44 -15.83 13.46
N GLU A 65 -19.42 -16.63 13.81
CA GLU A 65 -20.83 -16.27 13.65
C GLU A 65 -21.25 -15.10 14.55
N VAL A 66 -20.77 -15.07 15.80
CA VAL A 66 -20.98 -13.92 16.70
C VAL A 66 -20.40 -12.64 16.10
N LEU A 67 -19.16 -12.71 15.62
CA LEU A 67 -18.50 -11.54 15.05
C LEU A 67 -19.11 -11.13 13.71
N ARG A 68 -19.50 -12.09 12.86
CA ARG A 68 -20.15 -11.84 11.56
C ARG A 68 -21.41 -11.00 11.70
N LYS A 69 -22.30 -11.38 12.64
CA LYS A 69 -23.57 -10.66 12.88
C LYS A 69 -23.34 -9.20 13.23
N ARG A 70 -22.31 -8.92 14.05
CA ARG A 70 -21.99 -7.57 14.49
C ARG A 70 -21.27 -6.76 13.41
N LEU A 71 -20.33 -7.40 12.69
CA LEU A 71 -19.61 -6.75 11.60
C LEU A 71 -20.52 -6.40 10.43
N ALA A 72 -21.51 -7.23 10.12
CA ALA A 72 -22.48 -6.93 9.05
C ALA A 72 -23.35 -5.68 9.34
N ALA A 73 -23.39 -5.21 10.57
CA ALA A 73 -24.09 -3.98 10.96
C ALA A 73 -23.17 -2.74 11.00
N GLU A 74 -21.88 -2.89 10.72
CA GLU A 74 -20.93 -1.76 10.70
C GLU A 74 -21.08 -0.96 9.39
N PRO A 75 -21.14 0.38 9.47
CA PRO A 75 -21.15 1.23 8.28
C PRO A 75 -19.94 0.97 7.38
N GLY A 76 -20.18 0.92 6.06
CA GLY A 76 -19.14 0.67 5.07
C GLY A 76 -18.84 -0.81 4.82
N ILE A 77 -19.51 -1.73 5.49
CA ILE A 77 -19.42 -3.18 5.26
C ILE A 77 -20.70 -3.66 4.55
N ALA A 78 -20.56 -4.09 3.30
CA ALA A 78 -21.68 -4.61 2.53
C ALA A 78 -22.02 -6.06 2.90
N GLN A 79 -21.00 -6.90 3.14
CA GLN A 79 -21.18 -8.32 3.42
C GLN A 79 -20.03 -8.90 4.26
N VAL A 80 -20.38 -9.89 5.10
CA VAL A 80 -19.40 -10.70 5.83
C VAL A 80 -19.77 -12.18 5.66
N VAL A 81 -18.83 -12.97 5.11
CA VAL A 81 -19.00 -14.40 4.85
C VAL A 81 -17.99 -15.20 5.67
N ILE A 82 -18.44 -16.28 6.30
CA ILE A 82 -17.55 -17.19 7.01
C ILE A 82 -16.99 -18.21 6.02
N ALA A 83 -15.68 -18.28 5.91
CA ALA A 83 -14.96 -19.20 5.05
C ALA A 83 -14.15 -20.22 5.86
N GLY A 84 -14.10 -21.46 5.37
CA GLY A 84 -13.35 -22.54 5.99
C GLY A 84 -13.67 -22.73 7.47
N PRO A 85 -12.65 -22.89 8.34
CA PRO A 85 -12.85 -23.20 9.76
C PRO A 85 -13.29 -21.99 10.62
N GLY A 86 -13.32 -20.76 10.08
CA GLY A 86 -13.69 -19.56 10.83
C GLY A 86 -13.01 -18.28 10.36
N PHE A 87 -12.52 -18.22 9.12
CA PHE A 87 -12.11 -16.97 8.49
C PHE A 87 -13.34 -16.10 8.21
N LEU A 88 -13.22 -14.81 8.43
CA LEU A 88 -14.24 -13.83 8.07
C LEU A 88 -13.79 -13.08 6.82
N ASN A 89 -14.46 -13.29 5.71
CA ASN A 89 -14.29 -12.56 4.47
C ASN A 89 -15.27 -11.39 4.44
N ILE A 90 -14.74 -10.18 4.23
CA ILE A 90 -15.46 -8.92 4.35
C ILE A 90 -15.48 -8.25 2.99
N THR A 91 -16.66 -7.87 2.51
CA THR A 91 -16.86 -7.05 1.32
C THR A 91 -17.29 -5.65 1.77
N LEU A 92 -16.63 -4.63 1.25
CA LEU A 92 -16.93 -3.23 1.56
C LEU A 92 -18.08 -2.70 0.69
N GLU A 93 -18.76 -1.67 1.18
CA GLU A 93 -19.70 -0.91 0.36
C GLU A 93 -18.98 -0.13 -0.72
N ALA A 94 -19.62 0.05 -1.88
CA ALA A 94 -19.05 0.79 -3.00
C ALA A 94 -18.67 2.24 -2.63
N ALA A 95 -19.45 2.89 -1.77
CA ALA A 95 -19.16 4.24 -1.26
C ALA A 95 -17.84 4.31 -0.48
N ALA A 96 -17.46 3.22 0.22
CA ALA A 96 -16.21 3.17 0.98
C ALA A 96 -14.95 3.28 0.11
N TYR A 97 -15.06 2.97 -1.17
CA TYR A 97 -13.96 3.13 -2.13
C TYR A 97 -13.77 4.59 -2.57
N GLY A 98 -14.85 5.36 -2.74
CA GLY A 98 -14.78 6.80 -3.01
C GLY A 98 -14.05 7.57 -1.91
N ASP A 99 -14.25 7.17 -0.65
CA ASP A 99 -13.54 7.75 0.50
C ASP A 99 -12.02 7.56 0.42
N VAL A 100 -11.55 6.42 -0.11
CA VAL A 100 -10.11 6.16 -0.29
C VAL A 100 -9.51 7.13 -1.30
N VAL A 101 -10.16 7.30 -2.47
CA VAL A 101 -9.70 8.24 -3.51
C VAL A 101 -9.65 9.66 -2.94
N ARG A 102 -10.74 10.12 -2.32
CA ARG A 102 -10.80 11.44 -1.70
C ARG A 102 -9.68 11.66 -0.68
N MET A 103 -9.46 10.69 0.21
CA MET A 103 -8.40 10.76 1.21
C MET A 103 -7.01 10.88 0.60
N VAL A 104 -6.73 10.16 -0.50
CA VAL A 104 -5.45 10.28 -1.22
C VAL A 104 -5.28 11.67 -1.79
N LEU A 105 -6.30 12.19 -2.46
CA LEU A 105 -6.25 13.50 -3.10
C LEU A 105 -6.13 14.64 -2.09
N GLU A 106 -6.86 14.56 -0.97
CA GLU A 106 -6.77 15.53 0.13
C GLU A 106 -5.39 15.54 0.83
N ARG A 107 -4.82 14.35 1.06
CA ARG A 107 -3.51 14.23 1.74
C ARG A 107 -2.32 14.41 0.80
N GLY A 108 -2.49 14.20 -0.47
CA GLY A 108 -1.43 14.33 -1.48
C GLY A 108 -0.19 13.53 -1.09
N ALA A 109 0.97 14.21 -1.08
CA ALA A 109 2.26 13.59 -0.72
C ALA A 109 2.32 13.05 0.72
N ALA A 110 1.43 13.50 1.62
CA ALA A 110 1.36 13.02 2.99
C ALA A 110 0.48 11.74 3.13
N TYR A 111 -0.11 11.23 2.05
CA TYR A 111 -0.81 9.96 2.11
C TYR A 111 0.17 8.82 2.41
N GLY A 112 -0.10 8.05 3.44
CA GLY A 112 0.81 7.04 3.98
C GLY A 112 1.60 7.48 5.21
N HIS A 113 1.58 8.77 5.55
CA HIS A 113 2.16 9.26 6.81
C HIS A 113 1.27 8.87 8.00
N SER A 114 1.90 8.54 9.13
CA SER A 114 1.21 8.13 10.35
C SER A 114 2.05 8.41 11.59
N ASP A 115 1.41 8.33 12.76
CA ASP A 115 2.08 8.41 14.07
C ASP A 115 2.28 7.01 14.69
N ALA A 116 2.27 5.96 13.86
CA ALA A 116 2.32 4.57 14.32
C ALA A 116 3.62 4.19 15.07
N LEU A 117 4.67 4.99 14.90
CA LEU A 117 5.97 4.89 15.58
C LEU A 117 6.26 6.12 16.45
N ALA A 118 5.24 6.93 16.80
CA ALA A 118 5.42 8.04 17.74
C ALA A 118 6.02 7.55 19.07
N GLY A 119 6.98 8.32 19.60
CA GLY A 119 7.71 7.93 20.80
C GLY A 119 8.81 6.88 20.59
N THR A 120 8.98 6.35 19.36
CA THR A 120 10.10 5.48 19.03
C THR A 120 11.31 6.31 18.60
N TYR A 121 12.47 5.97 19.15
CA TYR A 121 13.76 6.51 18.73
C TYR A 121 14.46 5.49 17.85
N ALA A 122 15.03 5.93 16.73
CA ALA A 122 15.76 5.08 15.79
C ALA A 122 16.99 5.79 15.27
N ASN A 123 18.06 5.03 15.03
CA ASN A 123 19.30 5.53 14.48
C ASN A 123 19.90 4.52 13.49
N PRO A 124 19.38 4.43 12.25
CA PRO A 124 19.95 3.57 11.22
C PRO A 124 21.37 4.04 10.87
N VAL A 125 22.38 3.21 11.14
CA VAL A 125 23.78 3.51 10.82
C VAL A 125 24.33 2.48 9.83
N HIS A 126 25.34 2.87 9.05
CA HIS A 126 25.97 2.01 8.05
C HIS A 126 27.48 2.20 8.06
N ASP A 127 28.21 1.25 7.52
CA ASP A 127 29.67 1.20 7.42
C ASP A 127 30.25 1.85 6.16
N GLY A 128 29.40 2.44 5.31
CA GLY A 128 29.79 3.04 4.02
C GLY A 128 29.59 2.12 2.83
N GLU A 129 29.20 0.85 3.02
CA GLU A 129 28.82 -0.03 1.94
C GLU A 129 27.60 0.58 1.19
N PRO A 130 27.61 0.65 -0.16
CA PRO A 130 26.61 1.37 -0.94
C PRO A 130 25.18 0.97 -0.68
N ARG A 131 24.88 -0.33 -0.59
CA ARG A 131 23.53 -0.83 -0.30
C ARG A 131 23.12 -0.50 1.13
N ALA A 132 24.02 -0.65 2.10
CA ALA A 132 23.77 -0.28 3.48
C ALA A 132 23.46 1.21 3.63
N ALA A 133 24.23 2.07 2.93
CA ALA A 133 24.02 3.51 2.93
C ALA A 133 22.64 3.91 2.35
N VAL A 134 22.30 3.39 1.18
CA VAL A 134 20.99 3.66 0.53
C VAL A 134 19.84 3.10 1.39
N THR A 135 20.01 1.92 1.96
CA THR A 135 18.99 1.32 2.85
C THR A 135 18.79 2.15 4.11
N ALA A 136 19.86 2.61 4.77
CA ALA A 136 19.79 3.47 5.97
C ALA A 136 19.09 4.80 5.67
N GLU A 137 19.38 5.42 4.52
CA GLU A 137 18.73 6.63 4.05
C GLU A 137 17.21 6.44 3.88
N VAL A 138 16.79 5.37 3.22
CA VAL A 138 15.37 5.07 3.00
C VAL A 138 14.68 4.71 4.32
N LEU A 139 15.32 3.93 5.18
CA LEU A 139 14.78 3.62 6.52
C LEU A 139 14.58 4.91 7.34
N THR A 140 15.50 5.85 7.26
CA THR A 140 15.36 7.16 7.91
C THR A 140 14.09 7.89 7.45
N ARG A 141 13.80 7.89 6.12
CA ARG A 141 12.57 8.49 5.59
C ARG A 141 11.33 7.74 6.06
N LEU A 142 11.31 6.40 5.94
CA LEU A 142 10.18 5.57 6.34
C LEU A 142 9.85 5.73 7.83
N LEU A 143 10.87 5.77 8.69
CA LEU A 143 10.70 5.96 10.13
C LEU A 143 10.10 7.34 10.46
N ARG A 144 10.61 8.40 9.82
CA ARG A 144 10.11 9.77 10.01
C ARG A 144 8.65 9.93 9.59
N VAL A 145 8.26 9.39 8.43
CA VAL A 145 6.86 9.49 7.96
C VAL A 145 5.90 8.65 8.80
N CYS A 146 6.42 7.71 9.60
CA CYS A 146 5.66 6.96 10.61
C CYS A 146 5.72 7.58 12.02
N GLY A 147 6.28 8.79 12.18
CA GLY A 147 6.29 9.52 13.46
C GLY A 147 7.47 9.16 14.38
N ALA A 148 8.43 8.32 13.97
CA ALA A 148 9.62 8.03 14.76
C ALA A 148 10.58 9.23 14.80
N GLN A 149 11.23 9.42 15.93
CA GLN A 149 12.34 10.36 16.08
C GLN A 149 13.63 9.72 15.59
N VAL A 150 14.15 10.22 14.46
CA VAL A 150 15.41 9.76 13.89
C VAL A 150 16.45 10.85 14.10
N THR A 151 17.40 10.59 14.96
CA THR A 151 18.49 11.53 15.30
C THR A 151 19.73 11.23 14.48
N PRO A 152 20.49 12.26 14.04
CA PRO A 152 21.81 12.06 13.46
C PRO A 152 22.75 11.42 14.47
N ALA A 153 23.66 10.58 13.98
CA ALA A 153 24.58 9.74 14.77
C ALA A 153 25.42 10.46 15.83
N ALA A 154 25.52 11.79 15.79
CA ALA A 154 26.38 12.58 16.67
C ALA A 154 25.82 12.85 18.08
N HIS A 155 24.54 12.56 18.37
CA HIS A 155 23.88 13.01 19.62
C HIS A 155 23.07 11.94 20.36
N VAL A 156 23.18 10.67 20.01
CA VAL A 156 22.43 9.61 20.69
C VAL A 156 23.35 8.57 21.30
N PRO A 157 23.34 8.42 22.63
CA PRO A 157 23.69 7.16 23.28
C PRO A 157 22.47 6.23 23.17
N PRO A 158 22.56 4.99 23.20
CA PRO A 158 23.47 3.96 22.75
C PRO A 158 22.87 2.93 21.78
N THR A 159 21.83 3.22 21.02
CA THR A 159 21.21 2.23 20.15
C THR A 159 21.39 2.57 18.66
N ALA A 160 22.64 2.55 18.20
CA ALA A 160 22.92 2.45 16.78
C ALA A 160 22.27 1.17 16.24
N GLU A 161 21.37 1.30 15.30
CA GLU A 161 20.78 0.17 14.55
C GLU A 161 21.63 -0.09 13.30
N PRO A 162 22.57 -1.04 13.30
CA PRO A 162 23.42 -1.29 12.15
C PRO A 162 22.61 -1.87 11.01
N VAL A 163 22.60 -1.17 9.88
CA VAL A 163 21.97 -1.60 8.62
C VAL A 163 22.99 -2.43 7.86
N ARG A 164 22.77 -3.73 7.75
CA ARG A 164 23.69 -4.70 7.13
C ARG A 164 22.98 -5.61 6.14
N PRO A 165 22.51 -5.09 5.01
CA PRO A 165 22.01 -5.94 3.94
C PRO A 165 23.17 -6.69 3.30
N ARG A 166 22.88 -7.72 2.51
CA ARG A 166 23.89 -8.39 1.70
C ARG A 166 24.56 -7.38 0.76
N PRO A 167 25.90 -7.27 0.75
CA PRO A 167 26.62 -6.24 0.01
C PRO A 167 26.35 -6.26 -1.49
N ALA A 168 26.48 -5.08 -2.12
CA ALA A 168 26.32 -4.94 -3.55
C ALA A 168 27.50 -5.49 -4.36
N GLY A 169 28.68 -5.55 -3.77
CA GLY A 169 29.91 -5.99 -4.44
C GLY A 169 30.47 -4.97 -5.44
N ALA A 170 29.99 -3.72 -5.42
CA ALA A 170 30.43 -2.63 -6.27
C ALA A 170 30.41 -1.31 -5.48
N THR A 171 31.19 -0.33 -5.87
CA THR A 171 31.16 1.00 -5.26
C THR A 171 29.97 1.82 -5.76
N ARG A 172 29.57 2.84 -4.99
CA ARG A 172 28.50 3.75 -5.41
C ARG A 172 28.78 4.38 -6.77
N ARG A 173 30.04 4.78 -7.01
CA ARG A 173 30.43 5.39 -8.27
C ARG A 173 30.21 4.45 -9.44
N GLU A 174 30.69 3.21 -9.35
CA GLU A 174 30.51 2.20 -10.39
C GLU A 174 29.03 1.91 -10.66
N LEU A 175 28.21 1.82 -9.61
CA LEU A 175 26.77 1.61 -9.75
C LEU A 175 26.08 2.78 -10.46
N CYS A 176 26.43 4.03 -10.12
CA CYS A 176 25.85 5.21 -10.76
C CYS A 176 26.34 5.40 -12.21
N GLU A 177 27.62 5.09 -12.49
CA GLU A 177 28.17 5.11 -13.86
C GLU A 177 27.52 4.06 -14.75
N LEU A 178 27.24 2.86 -14.21
CA LEU A 178 26.65 1.75 -14.94
C LEU A 178 25.13 1.89 -15.15
N LEU A 179 24.40 2.30 -14.12
CA LEU A 179 22.93 2.22 -14.05
C LEU A 179 22.23 3.57 -13.98
N GLY A 180 22.97 4.64 -13.64
CA GLY A 180 22.35 5.88 -13.19
C GLY A 180 21.78 5.76 -11.76
N GLU A 181 21.46 6.92 -11.14
CA GLU A 181 21.06 6.98 -9.72
C GLU A 181 19.78 6.15 -9.44
N ASP A 182 18.72 6.34 -10.24
CA ASP A 182 17.42 5.70 -10.00
C ASP A 182 17.46 4.18 -10.13
N ALA A 183 18.07 3.66 -11.19
CA ALA A 183 18.14 2.22 -11.42
C ALA A 183 19.10 1.55 -10.42
N ALA A 184 20.19 2.21 -10.04
CA ALA A 184 21.07 1.74 -8.98
C ALA A 184 20.33 1.64 -7.64
N ARG A 185 19.60 2.68 -7.24
CA ARG A 185 18.79 2.67 -6.01
C ARG A 185 17.73 1.57 -6.03
N TRP A 186 17.03 1.42 -7.15
CA TRP A 186 16.04 0.35 -7.30
C TRP A 186 16.66 -1.03 -7.14
N ALA A 187 17.77 -1.30 -7.83
CA ALA A 187 18.46 -2.59 -7.76
C ALA A 187 18.91 -2.93 -6.33
N LEU A 188 19.35 -1.93 -5.55
CA LEU A 188 19.80 -2.10 -4.17
C LEU A 188 18.64 -2.30 -3.17
N LEU A 189 17.48 -1.69 -3.42
CA LEU A 189 16.34 -1.65 -2.47
C LEU A 189 15.28 -2.71 -2.74
N ARG A 190 15.12 -3.15 -3.99
CA ARG A 190 14.06 -4.08 -4.38
C ARG A 190 14.19 -5.49 -3.80
N PRO A 191 15.39 -6.11 -3.73
CA PRO A 191 15.55 -7.41 -3.09
C PRO A 191 15.53 -7.30 -1.56
N PRO A 192 15.03 -8.32 -0.84
CA PRO A 192 15.15 -8.40 0.61
C PRO A 192 16.60 -8.23 1.08
N ALA A 193 16.78 -7.83 2.34
CA ALA A 193 18.11 -7.56 2.88
C ALA A 193 19.10 -8.74 2.72
N ASP A 194 18.59 -9.97 2.88
CA ASP A 194 19.40 -11.20 2.84
C ASP A 194 19.71 -11.69 1.42
N ASP A 195 19.02 -11.15 0.41
CA ASP A 195 19.22 -11.52 -0.99
C ASP A 195 20.27 -10.61 -1.65
N ALA A 196 21.08 -11.16 -2.55
CA ALA A 196 22.01 -10.36 -3.34
C ALA A 196 21.27 -9.48 -4.36
N PRO A 197 21.68 -8.21 -4.55
CA PRO A 197 21.12 -7.39 -5.62
C PRO A 197 21.55 -7.93 -6.99
N ALA A 198 20.60 -7.99 -7.93
CA ALA A 198 20.90 -8.28 -9.33
C ALA A 198 21.27 -6.97 -10.04
N LEU A 199 22.49 -6.89 -10.56
CA LEU A 199 23.05 -5.69 -11.18
C LEU A 199 23.17 -5.82 -12.71
N ASP A 200 22.25 -6.55 -13.34
CA ASP A 200 22.18 -6.69 -14.80
C ASP A 200 21.71 -5.36 -15.43
N ALA A 201 22.65 -4.60 -15.98
CA ALA A 201 22.39 -3.31 -16.59
C ALA A 201 21.42 -3.42 -17.78
N ALA A 202 21.50 -4.48 -18.59
CA ALA A 202 20.62 -4.66 -19.73
C ALA A 202 19.15 -4.82 -19.28
N ALA A 203 18.92 -5.58 -18.21
CA ALA A 203 17.59 -5.75 -17.63
C ALA A 203 17.09 -4.47 -16.93
N LEU A 204 17.92 -3.83 -16.10
CA LEU A 204 17.58 -2.68 -15.26
C LEU A 204 17.35 -1.39 -16.05
N LEU A 205 18.00 -1.22 -17.21
CA LEU A 205 17.86 -0.04 -18.08
C LEU A 205 16.87 -0.27 -19.23
N SER A 206 16.35 -1.50 -19.38
CA SER A 206 15.40 -1.78 -20.47
C SER A 206 14.08 -1.01 -20.28
N GLN A 207 13.59 -0.42 -21.37
CA GLN A 207 12.26 0.23 -21.42
C GLN A 207 11.18 -0.78 -21.86
N ARG A 208 11.10 -1.90 -21.13
CA ARG A 208 10.17 -2.99 -21.42
C ARG A 208 9.40 -3.39 -20.17
N ALA A 209 8.25 -4.00 -20.37
CA ALA A 209 7.40 -4.50 -19.28
C ALA A 209 8.11 -5.51 -18.34
N ALA A 210 9.17 -6.18 -18.79
CA ALA A 210 9.99 -7.05 -17.95
C ALA A 210 10.79 -6.31 -16.87
N ASN A 211 11.07 -5.00 -17.05
CA ASN A 211 11.74 -4.17 -16.06
C ASN A 211 10.73 -3.58 -15.05
N PRO A 212 10.76 -3.99 -13.78
CA PRO A 212 9.80 -3.49 -12.79
C PRO A 212 9.88 -1.98 -12.54
N LEU A 213 11.10 -1.40 -12.50
CA LEU A 213 11.25 0.04 -12.33
C LEU A 213 10.63 0.82 -13.49
N PHE A 214 10.87 0.35 -14.72
CA PHE A 214 10.25 0.96 -15.89
C PHE A 214 8.72 0.91 -15.79
N ARG A 215 8.12 -0.24 -15.42
CA ARG A 215 6.65 -0.34 -15.25
C ARG A 215 6.10 0.64 -14.22
N VAL A 216 6.77 0.77 -13.08
CA VAL A 216 6.34 1.69 -12.01
C VAL A 216 6.37 3.15 -12.50
N ARG A 217 7.47 3.56 -13.14
CA ARG A 217 7.62 4.91 -13.70
C ARG A 217 6.66 5.15 -14.87
N TYR A 218 6.46 4.14 -15.73
CA TYR A 218 5.50 4.20 -16.83
C TYR A 218 4.06 4.35 -16.33
N ALA A 219 3.66 3.59 -15.32
CA ALA A 219 2.35 3.74 -14.71
C ALA A 219 2.12 5.15 -14.15
N HIS A 220 3.13 5.72 -13.46
CA HIS A 220 3.07 7.10 -13.00
C HIS A 220 2.94 8.09 -14.17
N ALA A 221 3.84 8.04 -15.17
CA ALA A 221 3.80 8.94 -16.32
C ALA A 221 2.48 8.81 -17.09
N ARG A 222 1.92 7.57 -17.20
CA ARG A 222 0.64 7.31 -17.85
C ARG A 222 -0.53 7.94 -17.07
N SER A 223 -0.53 7.87 -15.74
CA SER A 223 -1.55 8.54 -14.92
C SER A 223 -1.52 10.05 -15.12
N ARG A 224 -0.33 10.65 -15.18
CA ARG A 224 -0.16 12.08 -15.45
C ARG A 224 -0.62 12.46 -16.86
N ALA A 225 -0.30 11.63 -17.86
CA ALA A 225 -0.76 11.85 -19.24
C ALA A 225 -2.29 11.80 -19.37
N LEU A 226 -2.96 10.89 -18.63
CA LEU A 226 -4.44 10.83 -18.61
C LEU A 226 -5.05 12.14 -18.10
N LEU A 227 -4.49 12.72 -17.03
CA LEU A 227 -4.99 13.99 -16.47
C LEU A 227 -4.78 15.17 -17.45
N ARG A 228 -3.61 15.23 -18.12
CA ARG A 228 -3.39 16.25 -19.16
C ARG A 228 -4.39 16.10 -20.30
N ASN A 229 -4.56 14.89 -20.82
CA ASN A 229 -5.50 14.64 -21.90
C ASN A 229 -6.96 14.93 -21.49
N ALA A 230 -7.33 14.63 -20.24
CA ALA A 230 -8.65 14.97 -19.70
C ALA A 230 -8.84 16.50 -19.66
N HIS A 231 -7.85 17.24 -19.19
CA HIS A 231 -7.88 18.70 -19.17
C HIS A 231 -8.06 19.28 -20.58
N ASP A 232 -7.30 18.77 -21.56
CA ASP A 232 -7.41 19.21 -22.98
C ASP A 232 -8.80 18.92 -23.57
N LEU A 233 -9.49 17.89 -23.07
CA LEU A 233 -10.86 17.54 -23.45
C LEU A 233 -11.93 18.26 -22.60
N GLY A 234 -11.54 19.09 -21.63
CA GLY A 234 -12.47 19.75 -20.72
C GLY A 234 -13.17 18.80 -19.75
N ILE A 235 -12.53 17.66 -19.41
CA ILE A 235 -13.07 16.66 -18.49
C ILE A 235 -12.33 16.78 -17.15
N GLU A 236 -13.04 17.20 -16.10
CA GLU A 236 -12.49 17.29 -14.75
C GLU A 236 -12.69 15.98 -13.99
N PRO A 237 -11.66 15.50 -13.24
CA PRO A 237 -11.81 14.40 -12.30
C PRO A 237 -12.87 14.68 -11.25
N SER A 238 -13.57 13.65 -10.77
CA SER A 238 -14.52 13.77 -9.67
C SER A 238 -14.36 12.62 -8.68
N SER A 239 -14.28 12.96 -7.41
CA SER A 239 -14.33 11.99 -6.32
C SER A 239 -15.68 11.95 -5.62
N ASP A 240 -16.71 12.63 -6.17
CA ASP A 240 -18.05 12.63 -5.63
C ASP A 240 -18.74 11.28 -5.87
N ALA A 241 -19.23 10.66 -4.80
CA ALA A 241 -19.97 9.41 -4.87
C ALA A 241 -21.27 9.53 -5.69
N SER A 242 -21.82 10.75 -5.89
CA SER A 242 -22.97 11.00 -6.75
C SER A 242 -22.67 10.81 -8.25
N ASP A 243 -21.40 10.95 -8.66
CA ASP A 243 -20.96 10.82 -10.04
C ASP A 243 -20.72 9.35 -10.45
N GLY A 244 -20.69 8.40 -9.51
CA GLY A 244 -20.57 6.98 -9.81
C GLY A 244 -19.85 6.19 -8.72
N THR A 245 -19.92 4.87 -8.88
CA THR A 245 -19.31 3.90 -7.96
C THR A 245 -18.39 2.95 -8.71
N PHE A 246 -17.38 2.47 -8.01
CA PHE A 246 -16.42 1.51 -8.55
C PHE A 246 -16.99 0.09 -8.44
N HIS A 247 -17.21 -0.58 -9.56
CA HIS A 247 -17.80 -1.92 -9.60
C HIS A 247 -16.94 -2.95 -10.33
N HIS A 248 -16.08 -2.50 -11.24
CA HIS A 248 -15.26 -3.41 -12.01
C HIS A 248 -14.14 -4.01 -11.15
N PRO A 249 -13.84 -5.32 -11.26
CA PRO A 249 -12.78 -5.95 -10.47
C PRO A 249 -11.42 -5.25 -10.58
N ALA A 250 -11.06 -4.72 -11.75
CA ALA A 250 -9.82 -3.97 -11.92
C ALA A 250 -9.81 -2.64 -11.14
N GLU A 251 -10.97 -1.97 -10.99
CA GLU A 251 -11.12 -0.76 -10.18
C GLU A 251 -10.96 -1.09 -8.68
N THR A 252 -11.67 -2.11 -8.20
CA THR A 252 -11.64 -2.49 -6.78
C THR A 252 -10.30 -3.09 -6.35
N ASP A 253 -9.63 -3.84 -7.22
CA ASP A 253 -8.28 -4.33 -6.98
C ASP A 253 -7.27 -3.20 -6.84
N LEU A 254 -7.34 -2.20 -7.74
CA LEU A 254 -6.48 -1.01 -7.69
C LEU A 254 -6.73 -0.20 -6.41
N LEU A 255 -7.99 0.07 -6.08
CA LEU A 255 -8.39 0.76 -4.86
C LEU A 255 -7.91 0.06 -3.59
N GLY A 256 -8.01 -1.26 -3.55
CA GLY A 256 -7.49 -2.02 -2.42
C GLY A 256 -5.97 -1.90 -2.26
N LEU A 257 -5.19 -1.82 -3.35
CA LEU A 257 -3.75 -1.56 -3.27
C LEU A 257 -3.45 -0.14 -2.80
N ILE A 258 -4.20 0.86 -3.28
CA ILE A 258 -4.09 2.24 -2.79
C ILE A 258 -4.39 2.30 -1.29
N ALA A 259 -5.47 1.67 -0.84
CA ALA A 259 -5.86 1.63 0.57
C ALA A 259 -4.85 0.90 1.47
N ASP A 260 -4.13 -0.09 0.94
CA ASP A 260 -3.08 -0.83 1.64
C ASP A 260 -1.78 -0.03 1.83
N TYR A 261 -1.55 1.02 1.04
CA TYR A 261 -0.28 1.74 1.02
C TYR A 261 0.18 2.26 2.39
N PRO A 262 -0.66 2.92 3.24
CA PRO A 262 -0.23 3.38 4.57
C PRO A 262 0.28 2.22 5.44
N ARG A 263 -0.38 1.07 5.40
CA ARG A 263 0.01 -0.14 6.13
C ARG A 263 1.33 -0.72 5.63
N VAL A 264 1.57 -0.64 4.32
CA VAL A 264 2.85 -1.09 3.71
C VAL A 264 4.00 -0.22 4.21
N ILE A 265 3.84 1.11 4.24
CA ILE A 265 4.84 2.05 4.74
C ILE A 265 5.13 1.76 6.22
N GLU A 266 4.09 1.65 7.07
CA GLU A 266 4.25 1.31 8.48
C GLU A 266 4.99 -0.02 8.68
N THR A 267 4.61 -1.05 7.91
CA THR A 267 5.22 -2.38 8.00
C THR A 267 6.68 -2.34 7.54
N ALA A 268 6.98 -1.61 6.46
CA ALA A 268 8.35 -1.43 5.97
C ALA A 268 9.23 -0.72 7.00
N ALA A 269 8.70 0.31 7.68
CA ALA A 269 9.39 1.01 8.76
C ALA A 269 9.65 0.10 9.97
N ARG A 270 8.62 -0.61 10.45
CA ARG A 270 8.72 -1.50 11.61
C ARG A 270 9.71 -2.65 11.42
N HIS A 271 9.68 -3.27 10.25
CA HIS A 271 10.52 -4.43 9.94
C HIS A 271 11.86 -4.06 9.28
N ARG A 272 12.16 -2.77 9.13
CA ARG A 272 13.39 -2.31 8.45
C ARG A 272 13.53 -2.91 7.03
N ALA A 273 12.41 -3.01 6.30
CA ALA A 273 12.29 -3.74 5.05
C ALA A 273 11.78 -2.84 3.90
N PRO A 274 12.63 -1.96 3.33
CA PRO A 274 12.24 -1.04 2.25
C PRO A 274 11.80 -1.75 0.97
N ASP A 275 12.23 -3.01 0.74
CA ASP A 275 11.80 -3.86 -0.36
C ASP A 275 10.28 -4.05 -0.42
N ARG A 276 9.60 -3.97 0.72
CA ARG A 276 8.13 -4.03 0.78
C ARG A 276 7.47 -2.88 0.03
N VAL A 277 8.06 -1.69 0.10
CA VAL A 277 7.58 -0.52 -0.65
C VAL A 277 7.77 -0.75 -2.14
N ALA A 278 8.98 -1.14 -2.59
CA ALA A 278 9.26 -1.42 -3.99
C ALA A 278 8.29 -2.45 -4.59
N ARG A 279 8.10 -3.58 -3.90
CA ARG A 279 7.15 -4.63 -4.35
C ARG A 279 5.69 -4.18 -4.33
N HIS A 280 5.33 -3.27 -3.43
CA HIS A 280 3.98 -2.71 -3.44
C HIS A 280 3.77 -1.81 -4.66
N LEU A 281 4.76 -0.97 -5.00
CA LEU A 281 4.71 -0.13 -6.19
C LEU A 281 4.62 -0.95 -7.49
N GLU A 282 5.35 -2.09 -7.57
CA GLU A 282 5.22 -3.03 -8.71
C GLU A 282 3.77 -3.51 -8.87
N ARG A 283 3.16 -4.01 -7.77
CA ARG A 283 1.77 -4.48 -7.79
C ARG A 283 0.78 -3.39 -8.12
N LEU A 284 1.00 -2.18 -7.58
CA LEU A 284 0.15 -1.02 -7.84
C LEU A 284 0.23 -0.61 -9.32
N ALA A 285 1.43 -0.61 -9.90
CA ALA A 285 1.64 -0.32 -11.32
C ALA A 285 0.95 -1.35 -12.21
N ASP A 286 1.11 -2.65 -11.91
CA ASP A 286 0.46 -3.73 -12.67
C ASP A 286 -1.07 -3.64 -12.59
N ALA A 287 -1.63 -3.35 -11.43
CA ALA A 287 -3.07 -3.15 -11.26
C ALA A 287 -3.58 -1.89 -11.98
N PHE A 288 -2.81 -0.81 -11.97
CA PHE A 288 -3.16 0.42 -12.70
C PHE A 288 -3.17 0.20 -14.21
N LEU A 289 -2.19 -0.50 -14.76
CA LEU A 289 -2.13 -0.79 -16.18
C LEU A 289 -3.31 -1.67 -16.60
N ARG A 290 -3.65 -2.69 -15.81
CA ARG A 290 -4.85 -3.50 -16.03
C ARG A 290 -6.14 -2.65 -15.97
N PHE A 291 -6.28 -1.80 -14.94
CA PHE A 291 -7.41 -0.88 -14.82
C PHE A 291 -7.53 0.02 -16.06
N HIS A 292 -6.42 0.60 -16.50
CA HIS A 292 -6.39 1.47 -17.67
C HIS A 292 -6.88 0.77 -18.94
N ASP A 293 -6.54 -0.50 -19.13
CA ASP A 293 -6.91 -1.28 -20.31
C ASP A 293 -8.38 -1.74 -20.26
N GLU A 294 -8.84 -2.22 -19.09
CA GLU A 294 -10.19 -2.79 -18.92
C GLU A 294 -11.26 -1.74 -18.60
N CYS A 295 -10.89 -0.60 -18.00
CA CYS A 295 -11.79 0.47 -17.56
C CYS A 295 -11.34 1.83 -18.10
N PRO A 296 -11.56 2.15 -19.38
CA PRO A 296 -11.07 3.41 -19.98
C PRO A 296 -11.46 4.63 -19.16
N PRO A 297 -10.45 5.45 -18.70
CA PRO A 297 -10.72 6.68 -17.95
C PRO A 297 -11.14 7.87 -18.84
N LEU A 298 -10.96 7.75 -20.16
CA LEU A 298 -11.34 8.76 -21.14
C LEU A 298 -12.29 8.16 -22.19
N PRO A 299 -13.20 8.96 -22.75
CA PRO A 299 -14.08 8.52 -23.83
C PRO A 299 -13.27 8.12 -25.07
N ARG A 300 -13.77 7.15 -25.82
CA ARG A 300 -13.14 6.65 -27.04
C ARG A 300 -13.97 7.05 -28.29
N GLY A 301 -13.28 7.53 -29.31
CA GLY A 301 -13.95 7.96 -30.57
C GLY A 301 -14.98 9.06 -30.30
N ASP A 302 -16.22 8.85 -30.78
CA ASP A 302 -17.33 9.81 -30.65
C ASP A 302 -18.12 9.67 -29.32
N GLU A 303 -17.60 8.91 -28.34
CA GLU A 303 -18.25 8.73 -27.05
C GLU A 303 -18.27 10.05 -26.28
N LYS A 304 -19.42 10.38 -25.68
CA LYS A 304 -19.54 11.54 -24.82
C LYS A 304 -18.94 11.25 -23.42
N PRO A 305 -18.35 12.26 -22.76
CA PRO A 305 -17.91 12.10 -21.39
C PRO A 305 -19.06 11.65 -20.47
N LEU A 306 -18.82 10.58 -19.72
CA LEU A 306 -19.74 10.03 -18.73
C LEU A 306 -19.22 10.31 -17.32
N ALA A 307 -20.09 10.25 -16.32
CA ALA A 307 -19.71 10.33 -14.91
C ALA A 307 -18.65 9.28 -14.54
N ALA A 308 -18.74 8.07 -15.10
CA ALA A 308 -17.75 7.02 -14.90
C ALA A 308 -16.33 7.42 -15.34
N HIS A 309 -16.18 8.20 -16.43
CA HIS A 309 -14.87 8.71 -16.86
C HIS A 309 -14.26 9.64 -15.80
N ARG A 310 -15.06 10.56 -15.24
CA ARG A 310 -14.64 11.52 -14.21
C ARG A 310 -14.18 10.81 -12.93
N VAL A 311 -14.91 9.79 -12.49
CA VAL A 311 -14.57 8.98 -11.31
C VAL A 311 -13.31 8.14 -11.58
N ARG A 312 -13.14 7.57 -12.77
CA ARG A 312 -11.93 6.83 -13.17
C ARG A 312 -10.70 7.72 -13.30
N LEU A 313 -10.88 8.97 -13.69
CA LEU A 313 -9.80 9.96 -13.70
C LEU A 313 -9.31 10.28 -12.30
N SER A 314 -10.20 10.45 -11.32
CA SER A 314 -9.78 10.66 -9.92
C SER A 314 -9.05 9.44 -9.35
N LEU A 315 -9.44 8.21 -9.75
CA LEU A 315 -8.69 7.00 -9.38
C LEU A 315 -7.30 6.96 -10.03
N ALA A 316 -7.17 7.40 -11.28
CA ALA A 316 -5.88 7.51 -11.95
C ALA A 316 -4.99 8.56 -11.27
N GLU A 317 -5.54 9.70 -10.86
CA GLU A 317 -4.84 10.75 -10.13
C GLU A 317 -4.35 10.26 -8.75
N ALA A 318 -5.23 9.60 -7.99
CA ALA A 318 -4.88 9.01 -6.71
C ALA A 318 -3.77 7.96 -6.86
N THR A 319 -3.81 7.14 -7.92
CA THR A 319 -2.76 6.17 -8.21
C THR A 319 -1.43 6.85 -8.50
N GLY A 320 -1.42 7.90 -9.33
CA GLY A 320 -0.23 8.69 -9.63
C GLY A 320 0.39 9.30 -8.38
N THR A 321 -0.44 9.82 -7.47
CA THR A 321 -0.01 10.38 -6.19
C THR A 321 0.69 9.33 -5.31
N VAL A 322 0.12 8.13 -5.20
CA VAL A 322 0.72 7.03 -4.40
C VAL A 322 2.01 6.53 -5.03
N LEU A 323 2.07 6.36 -6.36
CA LEU A 323 3.28 5.95 -7.06
C LEU A 323 4.41 6.98 -6.86
N ALA A 324 4.13 8.27 -7.02
CA ALA A 324 5.10 9.35 -6.79
C ALA A 324 5.59 9.38 -5.34
N GLY A 325 4.67 9.29 -4.37
CA GLY A 325 5.00 9.25 -2.95
C GLY A 325 5.91 8.07 -2.59
N GLY A 326 5.59 6.87 -3.09
CA GLY A 326 6.39 5.67 -2.86
C GLY A 326 7.77 5.73 -3.50
N LEU A 327 7.88 6.23 -4.74
CA LEU A 327 9.16 6.46 -5.41
C LEU A 327 10.01 7.48 -4.64
N ALA A 328 9.42 8.60 -4.18
CA ALA A 328 10.10 9.62 -3.39
C ALA A 328 10.64 9.05 -2.06
N LEU A 329 9.88 8.18 -1.36
CA LEU A 329 10.36 7.48 -0.16
C LEU A 329 11.59 6.63 -0.45
N LEU A 330 11.63 5.94 -1.60
CA LEU A 330 12.79 5.17 -2.05
C LEU A 330 13.94 6.06 -2.57
N GLY A 331 13.71 7.38 -2.75
CA GLY A 331 14.67 8.31 -3.32
C GLY A 331 14.85 8.15 -4.81
N ILE A 332 13.80 7.74 -5.51
CA ILE A 332 13.76 7.50 -6.95
C ILE A 332 12.85 8.55 -7.60
N SER A 333 13.22 9.04 -8.75
CA SER A 333 12.44 10.05 -9.47
C SER A 333 11.13 9.47 -10.03
N ALA A 334 10.08 10.29 -10.01
CA ALA A 334 8.78 10.00 -10.61
C ALA A 334 8.56 10.95 -11.82
N PRO A 335 9.05 10.60 -13.01
CA PRO A 335 8.95 11.47 -14.17
C PRO A 335 7.50 11.57 -14.66
N GLU A 336 7.09 12.75 -15.11
CA GLU A 336 5.76 12.97 -15.71
C GLU A 336 5.68 12.54 -17.18
N HIS A 337 6.84 12.35 -17.81
CA HIS A 337 7.02 11.90 -19.19
C HIS A 337 8.08 10.79 -19.23
N LEU A 338 7.87 9.79 -20.07
CA LEU A 338 8.81 8.72 -20.40
C LEU A 338 8.90 8.55 -21.91
#